data_a24126f7de8d6fba5e52a029cde6957e
#
_entry.id   a24126f7de8d6fba5e52a029cde6957e
#
_cell.length_a   1.000
_cell.length_b   1.000
_cell.length_c   1.000
_cell.angle_alpha   90.00
_cell.angle_beta   90.00
_cell.angle_gamma   90.00
#
_symmetry.space_group_name_H-M   'P 1'
#
loop_
_entity.id
_entity.type
_entity.pdbx_description
1 polymer ?
#
loop_
_entity_poly.entity_id
_entity_poly.type
_entity_poly.pdbx_seq_one_letter_code
_entity_poly.pdbx_strand_id
1 'polypeptide(L)'
;MNKAMLLAMLVTPLVSSSVTVQAPPPCPPDCATRAGANGDAALQLYAQALARISEQAVFGADAPAVIVGQTLAAYLATKDPYSGFLTPSEYAAFTALQNNTYAGIGAELERRRDGETLCYPFPGSPAERAGIKAGDRLLSIGGQPVKGKPLAVIAAWTGGLPGTQVMLEVAGENASARRIGVTRELVNPPALSEYMSGGARIIRLSGFTSTTPGGVEAILAHWPRELPVIIDLRGCGGGDFYAAVDTVMLFLNKGQPIVTVTGRDGAQPYTSTRDGVRLATSVFLWQDEHTASAAELFIGALTDNARATSIGRTSAGKGSRQDILPLSNGAALILTTGYLSTPHGVRIDGHGLAPQRPVVAGAGTAVYLQATGAKG
;
A
#
# COMPACT_ATOMS: atom_id res chain seq x y z
N MET A 1 13.64 45.37 -40.55
CA MET A 1 12.36 45.63 -39.83
C MET A 1 11.65 44.29 -39.66
N ASN A 2 11.89 43.67 -38.54
CA ASN A 2 11.35 42.34 -38.19
C ASN A 2 10.07 42.51 -37.36
N LYS A 3 8.97 41.97 -37.86
CA LYS A 3 7.76 41.78 -37.08
C LYS A 3 7.81 40.39 -36.49
N ALA A 4 8.06 40.28 -35.19
CA ALA A 4 7.84 39.06 -34.40
C ALA A 4 6.34 38.92 -34.13
N MET A 5 5.79 37.80 -34.60
CA MET A 5 4.40 37.43 -34.39
C MET A 5 4.33 36.61 -33.10
N LEU A 6 3.75 37.22 -32.07
CA LEU A 6 3.53 36.61 -30.77
C LEU A 6 2.30 35.69 -30.88
N LEU A 7 2.53 34.37 -30.84
CA LEU A 7 1.45 33.36 -30.79
C LEU A 7 1.11 33.12 -29.32
N ALA A 8 0.01 33.72 -28.85
CA ALA A 8 -0.56 33.44 -27.55
C ALA A 8 -1.28 32.09 -27.59
N MET A 9 -0.66 31.07 -26.98
CA MET A 9 -1.34 29.81 -26.65
C MET A 9 -2.25 30.06 -25.46
N LEU A 10 -3.55 30.04 -25.70
CA LEU A 10 -4.60 29.93 -24.69
C LEU A 10 -4.47 28.58 -24.02
N VAL A 11 -3.91 28.56 -22.81
CA VAL A 11 -3.98 27.41 -21.91
C VAL A 11 -5.36 27.48 -21.25
N THR A 12 -6.31 26.69 -21.75
CA THR A 12 -7.54 26.40 -21.02
C THR A 12 -7.17 25.56 -19.79
N PRO A 13 -7.61 25.95 -18.57
CA PRO A 13 -7.40 25.10 -17.41
C PRO A 13 -8.25 23.84 -17.58
N LEU A 14 -7.59 22.70 -17.72
CA LEU A 14 -8.21 21.39 -17.50
C LEU A 14 -8.79 21.39 -16.09
N VAL A 15 -10.10 21.37 -16.00
CA VAL A 15 -10.84 21.14 -14.77
C VAL A 15 -10.39 19.77 -14.25
N SER A 16 -9.49 19.77 -13.31
CA SER A 16 -9.13 18.61 -12.50
C SER A 16 -10.39 18.21 -11.75
N SER A 17 -11.05 17.15 -12.20
CA SER A 17 -12.05 16.45 -11.40
C SER A 17 -11.31 15.83 -10.22
N SER A 18 -11.16 16.60 -9.15
CA SER A 18 -10.74 16.09 -7.86
C SER A 18 -11.75 15.02 -7.44
N VAL A 19 -11.39 13.76 -7.62
CA VAL A 19 -12.03 12.67 -6.88
C VAL A 19 -11.74 12.97 -5.43
N THR A 20 -12.69 13.61 -4.78
CA THR A 20 -12.71 13.76 -3.34
C THR A 20 -12.70 12.34 -2.80
N VAL A 21 -11.59 11.90 -2.22
CA VAL A 21 -11.57 10.74 -1.33
C VAL A 21 -12.60 11.11 -0.26
N GLN A 22 -13.79 10.57 -0.41
CA GLN A 22 -14.86 10.80 0.54
C GLN A 22 -14.39 10.13 1.82
N ALA A 23 -13.98 10.96 2.79
CA ALA A 23 -13.71 10.46 4.13
C ALA A 23 -14.90 9.57 4.52
N PRO A 24 -14.67 8.39 5.10
CA PRO A 24 -15.76 7.56 5.57
C PRO A 24 -16.67 8.45 6.42
N PRO A 25 -18.00 8.30 6.30
CA PRO A 25 -18.92 9.13 7.06
C PRO A 25 -18.53 9.06 8.53
N PRO A 26 -18.55 10.18 9.26
CA PRO A 26 -18.31 10.17 10.69
C PRO A 26 -19.23 9.13 11.33
N CYS A 27 -18.70 8.42 12.34
CA CYS A 27 -19.48 7.43 13.06
C CYS A 27 -20.85 8.02 13.38
N PRO A 28 -21.97 7.38 12.96
CA PRO A 28 -23.30 7.90 13.26
C PRO A 28 -23.41 8.15 14.76
N PRO A 29 -24.17 9.17 15.22
CA PRO A 29 -24.35 9.44 16.64
C PRO A 29 -24.78 8.22 17.45
N ASP A 30 -25.35 7.22 16.79
CA ASP A 30 -25.83 5.96 17.37
C ASP A 30 -24.74 4.89 17.61
N CYS A 31 -23.47 5.14 17.26
CA CYS A 31 -22.40 4.18 17.56
C CYS A 31 -22.25 3.92 19.06
N ALA A 32 -22.47 4.93 19.89
CA ALA A 32 -22.46 4.79 21.34
C ALA A 32 -23.70 4.02 21.87
N THR A 33 -24.85 4.17 21.19
CA THR A 33 -26.12 3.53 21.61
C THR A 33 -26.23 2.06 21.22
N ARG A 34 -25.43 1.58 20.25
CA ARG A 34 -25.39 0.16 19.88
C ARG A 34 -24.68 -0.74 20.88
N ALA A 35 -23.98 -0.19 21.88
CA ALA A 35 -23.32 -0.98 22.91
C ALA A 35 -24.33 -1.65 23.88
N GLY A 36 -25.57 -1.14 23.99
CA GLY A 36 -26.58 -1.70 24.87
C GLY A 36 -26.19 -1.66 26.36
N ALA A 37 -27.06 -2.07 27.25
CA ALA A 37 -26.82 -2.09 28.70
C ALA A 37 -25.57 -2.87 29.14
N ASN A 38 -25.16 -3.88 28.38
CA ASN A 38 -23.90 -4.62 28.62
C ASN A 38 -22.65 -3.81 28.27
N GLY A 39 -22.73 -2.88 27.31
CA GLY A 39 -21.64 -1.98 26.93
C GLY A 39 -21.36 -0.94 28.02
N ASP A 40 -22.39 -0.38 28.62
CA ASP A 40 -22.23 0.61 29.68
C ASP A 40 -21.56 0.01 30.93
N ALA A 41 -21.93 -1.20 31.33
CA ALA A 41 -21.30 -1.91 32.44
C ALA A 41 -19.81 -2.22 32.17
N ALA A 42 -19.47 -2.61 30.94
CA ALA A 42 -18.08 -2.85 30.54
C ALA A 42 -17.23 -1.57 30.54
N LEU A 43 -17.79 -0.45 30.04
CA LEU A 43 -17.13 0.84 30.07
C LEU A 43 -16.92 1.34 31.51
N GLN A 44 -17.90 1.17 32.41
CA GLN A 44 -17.77 1.50 33.82
C GLN A 44 -16.70 0.66 34.52
N LEU A 45 -16.66 -0.65 34.28
CA LEU A 45 -15.62 -1.54 34.78
C LEU A 45 -14.23 -1.09 34.33
N TYR A 46 -14.10 -0.76 33.04
CA TYR A 46 -12.84 -0.28 32.48
C TYR A 46 -12.39 1.04 33.11
N ALA A 47 -13.31 2.00 33.28
CA ALA A 47 -13.03 3.28 33.95
C ALA A 47 -12.61 3.08 35.43
N GLN A 48 -13.28 2.17 36.17
CA GLN A 48 -12.91 1.82 37.55
C GLN A 48 -11.50 1.20 37.59
N ALA A 49 -11.17 0.30 36.67
CA ALA A 49 -9.84 -0.32 36.61
C ALA A 49 -8.75 0.74 36.36
N LEU A 50 -8.97 1.66 35.42
CA LEU A 50 -8.03 2.75 35.13
C LEU A 50 -7.82 3.66 36.36
N ALA A 51 -8.91 4.04 37.07
CA ALA A 51 -8.82 4.83 38.28
C ALA A 51 -7.98 4.11 39.36
N ARG A 52 -8.22 2.82 39.58
CA ARG A 52 -7.45 2.02 40.56
C ARG A 52 -5.98 1.93 40.19
N ILE A 53 -5.66 1.73 38.89
CA ILE A 53 -4.27 1.73 38.43
C ILE A 53 -3.62 3.08 38.69
N SER A 54 -4.29 4.19 38.34
CA SER A 54 -3.76 5.53 38.53
C SER A 54 -3.55 5.91 40.02
N GLU A 55 -4.42 5.41 40.92
CA GLU A 55 -4.37 5.75 42.34
C GLU A 55 -3.44 4.85 43.16
N GLN A 56 -3.27 3.58 42.76
CA GLN A 56 -2.68 2.56 43.64
C GLN A 56 -1.43 1.87 43.06
N ALA A 57 -1.14 2.07 41.78
CA ALA A 57 0.01 1.39 41.18
C ALA A 57 1.33 2.01 41.66
N VAL A 58 2.26 1.16 42.14
CA VAL A 58 3.60 1.56 42.65
C VAL A 58 4.52 2.01 41.51
N PHE A 59 4.27 1.55 40.29
CA PHE A 59 5.10 1.81 39.14
C PHE A 59 4.77 3.13 38.38
N GLY A 60 3.96 3.98 38.94
CA GLY A 60 3.51 5.21 38.26
C GLY A 60 2.66 4.89 37.02
N ALA A 61 1.43 5.37 36.98
CA ALA A 61 0.54 5.10 35.86
C ALA A 61 0.72 6.13 34.74
N ASP A 62 0.70 5.65 33.47
CA ASP A 62 0.54 6.52 32.31
C ASP A 62 -0.82 7.24 32.32
N ALA A 63 -0.93 8.34 31.58
CA ALA A 63 -2.22 9.01 31.40
C ALA A 63 -3.27 8.04 30.85
N PRO A 64 -4.54 8.11 31.30
CA PRO A 64 -5.59 7.17 30.88
C PRO A 64 -5.72 6.99 29.36
N ALA A 65 -5.56 8.07 28.58
CA ALA A 65 -5.60 8.01 27.13
C ALA A 65 -4.48 7.14 26.53
N VAL A 66 -3.30 7.11 27.15
CA VAL A 66 -2.17 6.26 26.74
C VAL A 66 -2.49 4.80 27.01
N ILE A 67 -3.02 4.49 28.20
CA ILE A 67 -3.40 3.11 28.57
C ILE A 67 -4.51 2.60 27.64
N VAL A 68 -5.52 3.42 27.34
CA VAL A 68 -6.57 3.07 26.36
C VAL A 68 -5.97 2.76 25.00
N GLY A 69 -5.10 3.61 24.48
CA GLY A 69 -4.43 3.40 23.19
C GLY A 69 -3.61 2.11 23.16
N GLN A 70 -2.82 1.85 24.21
CA GLN A 70 -2.04 0.61 24.34
C GLN A 70 -2.93 -0.63 24.38
N THR A 71 -4.05 -0.57 25.13
CA THR A 71 -5.01 -1.68 25.22
C THR A 71 -5.66 -1.97 23.87
N LEU A 72 -6.11 -0.93 23.14
CA LEU A 72 -6.69 -1.09 21.81
C LEU A 72 -5.66 -1.65 20.82
N ALA A 73 -4.44 -1.12 20.84
CA ALA A 73 -3.36 -1.63 19.98
C ALA A 73 -3.07 -3.11 20.27
N ALA A 74 -2.94 -3.49 21.55
CA ALA A 74 -2.70 -4.87 21.95
C ALA A 74 -3.85 -5.80 21.52
N TYR A 75 -5.10 -5.38 21.75
CA TYR A 75 -6.28 -6.16 21.32
C TYR A 75 -6.29 -6.37 19.81
N LEU A 76 -6.11 -5.31 19.02
CA LEU A 76 -6.14 -5.39 17.56
C LEU A 76 -5.03 -6.30 17.03
N ALA A 77 -3.83 -6.21 17.61
CA ALA A 77 -2.70 -7.08 17.23
C ALA A 77 -2.98 -8.58 17.43
N THR A 78 -3.92 -8.94 18.33
CA THR A 78 -4.37 -10.35 18.50
C THR A 78 -5.34 -10.80 17.42
N LYS A 79 -5.92 -9.89 16.63
CA LYS A 79 -6.96 -10.18 15.65
C LYS A 79 -6.41 -10.32 14.23
N ASP A 80 -5.62 -9.37 13.81
CA ASP A 80 -4.91 -9.43 12.54
C ASP A 80 -3.68 -8.50 12.55
N PRO A 81 -2.65 -8.76 11.73
CA PRO A 81 -1.41 -7.97 11.75
C PRO A 81 -1.56 -6.60 11.05
N TYR A 82 -2.69 -6.33 10.43
CA TYR A 82 -2.91 -5.13 9.62
C TYR A 82 -3.77 -4.09 10.35
N SER A 83 -4.56 -4.51 11.35
CA SER A 83 -5.35 -3.60 12.20
C SER A 83 -4.50 -2.97 13.30
N GLY A 84 -4.85 -1.74 13.72
CA GLY A 84 -4.11 -1.05 14.75
C GLY A 84 -4.76 0.26 15.21
N PHE A 85 -4.16 0.84 16.25
CA PHE A 85 -4.53 2.12 16.79
C PHE A 85 -3.41 3.13 16.51
N LEU A 86 -3.79 4.31 16.01
CA LEU A 86 -2.92 5.46 15.82
C LEU A 86 -3.23 6.51 16.90
N THR A 87 -2.22 6.94 17.62
CA THR A 87 -2.31 8.13 18.47
C THR A 87 -2.58 9.37 17.62
N PRO A 88 -3.03 10.50 18.18
CA PRO A 88 -3.24 11.74 17.44
C PRO A 88 -1.99 12.18 16.63
N SER A 89 -0.81 12.06 17.23
CA SER A 89 0.45 12.42 16.57
C SER A 89 0.80 11.45 15.43
N GLU A 90 0.60 10.15 15.62
CA GLU A 90 0.82 9.14 14.60
C GLU A 90 -0.17 9.29 13.43
N TYR A 91 -1.44 9.61 13.72
CA TYR A 91 -2.43 9.85 12.69
C TYR A 91 -2.15 11.13 11.88
N ALA A 92 -1.75 12.21 12.56
CA ALA A 92 -1.34 13.44 11.88
C ALA A 92 -0.12 13.21 10.97
N ALA A 93 0.90 12.48 11.46
CA ALA A 93 2.05 12.10 10.66
C ALA A 93 1.66 11.22 9.48
N PHE A 94 0.79 10.23 9.68
CA PHE A 94 0.29 9.36 8.62
C PHE A 94 -0.45 10.17 7.53
N THR A 95 -1.30 11.12 7.92
CA THR A 95 -2.04 11.97 6.98
C THR A 95 -1.09 12.89 6.20
N ALA A 96 -0.06 13.43 6.85
CA ALA A 96 0.97 14.22 6.18
C ALA A 96 1.75 13.43 5.13
N LEU A 97 1.99 12.12 5.39
CA LEU A 97 2.57 11.20 4.42
C LEU A 97 1.75 11.08 3.13
N GLN A 98 0.44 10.98 3.26
CA GLN A 98 -0.45 10.83 2.12
C GLN A 98 -0.52 12.09 1.24
N ASN A 99 -0.25 13.26 1.80
CA ASN A 99 -0.28 14.55 1.09
C ASN A 99 1.02 14.92 0.37
N ASN A 100 1.93 13.98 0.10
CA ASN A 100 3.20 14.17 -0.64
C ASN A 100 4.16 15.27 -0.09
N THR A 101 4.03 15.67 1.17
CA THR A 101 4.96 16.59 1.84
C THR A 101 5.97 15.86 2.74
N TYR A 102 6.24 14.60 2.41
CA TYR A 102 6.94 13.68 3.29
C TYR A 102 8.41 13.54 2.93
N ALA A 103 9.26 13.74 3.92
CA ALA A 103 10.61 13.25 3.89
C ALA A 103 10.73 11.97 4.75
N GLY A 104 11.46 11.00 4.23
CA GLY A 104 11.64 9.72 4.89
C GLY A 104 12.93 9.02 4.47
N ILE A 105 12.98 7.74 4.77
CA ILE A 105 14.14 6.90 4.46
C ILE A 105 14.16 6.40 3.00
N GLY A 106 13.03 6.47 2.28
CA GLY A 106 12.96 6.01 0.90
C GLY A 106 12.98 4.48 0.78
N ALA A 107 12.09 3.82 1.50
CA ALA A 107 11.93 2.38 1.44
C ALA A 107 10.47 2.00 1.53
N GLU A 108 10.09 0.94 0.85
CA GLU A 108 8.84 0.25 1.07
C GLU A 108 8.95 -0.66 2.29
N LEU A 109 7.86 -0.74 3.06
CA LEU A 109 7.77 -1.59 4.25
C LEU A 109 6.68 -2.64 4.04
N GLU A 110 7.05 -3.92 4.19
CA GLU A 110 6.14 -5.04 4.07
C GLU A 110 5.92 -5.70 5.43
N ARG A 111 4.65 -5.92 5.82
CA ARG A 111 4.30 -6.74 6.97
C ARG A 111 4.08 -8.18 6.54
N ARG A 112 4.88 -9.09 7.06
CA ARG A 112 4.68 -10.53 6.87
C ARG A 112 3.64 -11.09 7.85
N ARG A 113 3.12 -12.26 7.54
CA ARG A 113 2.13 -12.96 8.39
C ARG A 113 2.68 -13.36 9.77
N ASP A 114 3.98 -13.62 9.86
CA ASP A 114 4.67 -13.90 11.13
C ASP A 114 4.85 -12.64 12.01
N GLY A 115 4.35 -11.48 11.52
CA GLY A 115 4.44 -10.20 12.21
C GLY A 115 5.77 -9.48 12.03
N GLU A 116 6.71 -10.02 11.24
CA GLU A 116 7.94 -9.32 10.88
C GLU A 116 7.66 -8.18 9.90
N THR A 117 8.50 -7.15 9.94
CA THR A 117 8.47 -6.04 8.97
C THR A 117 9.75 -6.07 8.16
N LEU A 118 9.60 -6.21 6.86
CA LEU A 118 10.72 -6.15 5.91
C LEU A 118 10.83 -4.75 5.31
N CYS A 119 12.04 -4.39 4.93
CA CYS A 119 12.39 -3.10 4.34
C CYS A 119 12.95 -3.31 2.93
N TYR A 120 12.40 -2.58 1.96
CA TYR A 120 12.82 -2.61 0.54
C TYR A 120 13.20 -1.19 0.12
N PRO A 121 14.48 -0.81 0.19
CA PRO A 121 14.93 0.50 -0.24
C PRO A 121 14.64 0.75 -1.72
N PHE A 122 14.18 1.97 -2.04
CA PHE A 122 14.08 2.40 -3.43
C PHE A 122 15.46 2.69 -4.00
N PRO A 123 15.69 2.46 -5.29
CA PRO A 123 16.96 2.79 -5.94
C PRO A 123 17.36 4.26 -5.73
N GLY A 124 18.59 4.51 -5.31
CA GLY A 124 19.10 5.84 -5.01
C GLY A 124 18.54 6.49 -3.74
N SER A 125 17.76 5.77 -2.93
CA SER A 125 17.16 6.30 -1.72
C SER A 125 18.16 6.49 -0.56
N PRO A 126 17.80 7.29 0.46
CA PRO A 126 18.60 7.39 1.68
C PRO A 126 18.84 6.02 2.36
N ALA A 127 17.83 5.15 2.39
CA ALA A 127 17.96 3.82 2.97
C ALA A 127 18.96 2.94 2.21
N GLU A 128 18.92 2.94 0.87
CA GLU A 128 19.87 2.20 0.05
C GLU A 128 21.30 2.74 0.23
N ARG A 129 21.48 4.07 0.16
CA ARG A 129 22.79 4.69 0.38
C ARG A 129 23.35 4.44 1.77
N ALA A 130 22.48 4.29 2.77
CA ALA A 130 22.88 3.91 4.13
C ALA A 130 23.23 2.42 4.27
N GLY A 131 23.04 1.61 3.23
CA GLY A 131 23.40 0.19 3.21
C GLY A 131 22.31 -0.76 3.70
N ILE A 132 21.04 -0.33 3.76
CA ILE A 132 19.89 -1.22 3.96
C ILE A 132 19.69 -1.99 2.66
N LYS A 133 19.49 -3.29 2.77
CA LYS A 133 19.26 -4.19 1.63
C LYS A 133 17.80 -4.59 1.54
N ALA A 134 17.35 -4.87 0.32
CA ALA A 134 16.01 -5.42 0.11
C ALA A 134 15.80 -6.71 0.91
N GLY A 135 14.69 -6.78 1.66
CA GLY A 135 14.37 -7.90 2.52
C GLY A 135 15.02 -7.85 3.92
N ASP A 136 15.77 -6.82 4.26
CA ASP A 136 16.23 -6.63 5.64
C ASP A 136 15.05 -6.51 6.60
N ARG A 137 15.08 -7.26 7.70
CA ARG A 137 14.09 -7.19 8.77
C ARG A 137 14.31 -5.92 9.57
N LEU A 138 13.29 -5.08 9.70
CA LEU A 138 13.31 -3.88 10.52
C LEU A 138 12.93 -4.25 11.95
N LEU A 139 13.84 -4.07 12.90
CA LEU A 139 13.67 -4.47 14.30
C LEU A 139 13.24 -3.31 15.19
N SER A 140 13.88 -2.13 15.02
CA SER A 140 13.54 -0.93 15.78
C SER A 140 13.79 0.35 15.00
N ILE A 141 13.10 1.42 15.37
CA ILE A 141 13.22 2.77 14.82
C ILE A 141 13.36 3.75 15.98
N GLY A 142 14.47 4.51 16.01
CA GLY A 142 14.74 5.43 17.13
C GLY A 142 14.76 4.73 18.50
N GLY A 143 15.12 3.46 18.55
CA GLY A 143 15.08 2.64 19.76
C GLY A 143 13.70 2.03 20.09
N GLN A 144 12.65 2.37 19.33
CA GLN A 144 11.31 1.81 19.52
C GLN A 144 11.16 0.51 18.70
N PRO A 145 10.78 -0.63 19.32
CA PRO A 145 10.57 -1.88 18.60
C PRO A 145 9.37 -1.80 17.64
N VAL A 146 9.53 -2.34 16.43
CA VAL A 146 8.47 -2.33 15.40
C VAL A 146 7.52 -3.53 15.50
N LYS A 147 7.90 -4.57 16.23
CA LYS A 147 7.08 -5.77 16.40
C LYS A 147 5.73 -5.41 17.02
N GLY A 148 4.63 -5.87 16.40
CA GLY A 148 3.27 -5.60 16.85
C GLY A 148 2.75 -4.16 16.58
N LYS A 149 3.53 -3.33 15.88
CA LYS A 149 3.07 -1.98 15.49
C LYS A 149 2.47 -2.02 14.08
N PRO A 150 1.35 -1.31 13.81
CA PRO A 150 0.80 -1.17 12.47
C PRO A 150 1.84 -0.59 11.49
N LEU A 151 1.80 -0.99 10.22
CA LEU A 151 2.70 -0.44 9.20
C LEU A 151 2.63 1.09 9.09
N ALA A 152 1.43 1.66 9.27
CA ALA A 152 1.26 3.12 9.25
C ALA A 152 2.04 3.82 10.37
N VAL A 153 2.10 3.22 11.57
CA VAL A 153 2.92 3.73 12.68
C VAL A 153 4.40 3.63 12.33
N ILE A 154 4.83 2.49 11.80
CA ILE A 154 6.23 2.26 11.40
C ILE A 154 6.62 3.25 10.29
N ALA A 155 5.75 3.46 9.30
CA ALA A 155 5.95 4.44 8.24
C ALA A 155 6.05 5.86 8.80
N ALA A 156 5.18 6.25 9.75
CA ALA A 156 5.27 7.54 10.42
C ALA A 156 6.60 7.74 11.17
N TRP A 157 7.13 6.70 11.82
CA TRP A 157 8.40 6.76 12.54
C TRP A 157 9.63 6.86 11.61
N THR A 158 9.57 6.24 10.41
CA THR A 158 10.63 6.41 9.40
C THR A 158 10.62 7.79 8.78
N GLY A 159 9.48 8.48 8.85
CA GLY A 159 9.31 9.83 8.36
C GLY A 159 9.75 10.92 9.31
N GLY A 160 9.75 12.16 8.83
CA GLY A 160 10.08 13.35 9.60
C GLY A 160 10.53 14.52 8.74
N LEU A 161 11.15 15.52 9.37
CA LEU A 161 11.66 16.69 8.65
C LEU A 161 12.86 16.30 7.76
N PRO A 162 12.97 16.85 6.53
CA PRO A 162 14.14 16.65 5.68
C PRO A 162 15.44 17.03 6.41
N GLY A 163 16.50 16.26 6.18
CA GLY A 163 17.80 16.48 6.81
C GLY A 163 17.93 15.93 8.24
N THR A 164 16.85 15.50 8.88
CA THR A 164 16.92 14.84 10.20
C THR A 164 17.36 13.38 10.05
N GLN A 165 18.05 12.85 11.06
CA GLN A 165 18.45 11.46 11.10
C GLN A 165 17.45 10.60 11.88
N VAL A 166 17.27 9.36 11.41
CA VAL A 166 16.61 8.30 12.16
C VAL A 166 17.56 7.10 12.30
N MET A 167 17.65 6.58 13.51
CA MET A 167 18.43 5.36 13.78
C MET A 167 17.52 4.15 13.57
N LEU A 168 17.90 3.27 12.66
CA LEU A 168 17.23 2.00 12.39
C LEU A 168 18.08 0.85 12.90
N GLU A 169 17.44 -0.17 13.44
CA GLU A 169 18.06 -1.45 13.70
C GLU A 169 17.47 -2.48 12.74
N VAL A 170 18.31 -3.07 11.92
CA VAL A 170 17.91 -4.00 10.86
C VAL A 170 18.75 -5.28 10.91
N ALA A 171 18.22 -6.39 10.41
CA ALA A 171 18.92 -7.65 10.28
C ALA A 171 18.63 -8.29 8.92
N GLY A 172 19.66 -8.75 8.22
CA GLY A 172 19.48 -9.62 7.05
C GLY A 172 18.96 -11.01 7.44
N GLU A 173 18.61 -11.83 6.46
CA GLU A 173 17.94 -13.13 6.65
C GLU A 173 18.71 -14.07 7.62
N ASN A 174 20.04 -14.12 7.57
CA ASN A 174 20.88 -14.91 8.45
C ASN A 174 22.02 -14.09 9.06
N ALA A 175 21.80 -12.79 9.24
CA ALA A 175 22.82 -11.86 9.73
C ALA A 175 22.45 -11.29 11.10
N SER A 176 23.49 -10.92 11.86
CA SER A 176 23.32 -10.20 13.12
C SER A 176 22.64 -8.84 12.90
N ALA A 177 21.92 -8.37 13.90
CA ALA A 177 21.33 -7.04 13.89
C ALA A 177 22.45 -5.97 13.80
N ARG A 178 22.18 -4.92 13.01
CA ARG A 178 23.04 -3.76 12.84
C ARG A 178 22.26 -2.48 12.97
N ARG A 179 22.87 -1.45 13.53
CA ARG A 179 22.29 -0.10 13.63
C ARG A 179 22.80 0.78 12.51
N ILE A 180 21.87 1.45 11.84
CA ILE A 180 22.13 2.29 10.67
C ILE A 180 21.44 3.62 10.88
N GLY A 181 22.20 4.73 10.81
CA GLY A 181 21.65 6.08 10.76
C GLY A 181 21.26 6.43 9.33
N VAL A 182 20.00 6.78 9.11
CA VAL A 182 19.49 7.21 7.81
C VAL A 182 19.07 8.67 7.88
N THR A 183 19.61 9.51 7.01
CA THR A 183 19.17 10.91 6.87
C THR A 183 17.89 10.94 6.05
N ARG A 184 16.83 11.54 6.60
CA ARG A 184 15.56 11.71 5.88
C ARG A 184 15.69 12.72 4.77
N GLU A 185 15.19 12.38 3.60
CA GLU A 185 15.12 13.28 2.45
C GLU A 185 13.70 13.27 1.89
N LEU A 186 13.36 14.29 1.10
CA LEU A 186 12.15 14.24 0.28
C LEU A 186 12.30 13.06 -0.68
N VAL A 187 11.55 12.00 -0.42
CA VAL A 187 11.55 10.80 -1.22
C VAL A 187 10.27 10.79 -2.03
N ASN A 188 10.43 10.85 -3.31
CA ASN A 188 9.31 10.77 -4.25
C ASN A 188 9.66 9.66 -5.27
N PRO A 189 9.64 8.38 -4.86
CA PRO A 189 9.80 7.31 -5.83
C PRO A 189 8.62 7.42 -6.80
N PRO A 190 8.87 7.49 -8.10
CA PRO A 190 7.76 7.50 -9.04
C PRO A 190 7.00 6.18 -8.90
N ALA A 191 5.71 6.26 -8.49
CA ALA A 191 4.84 5.08 -8.45
C ALA A 191 4.71 4.42 -9.84
N LEU A 192 5.03 5.17 -10.88
CA LEU A 192 4.99 4.78 -12.28
C LEU A 192 6.25 5.27 -12.99
N SER A 193 6.91 4.40 -13.72
CA SER A 193 8.04 4.74 -14.58
C SER A 193 8.09 3.80 -15.78
N GLU A 194 8.90 4.13 -16.78
CA GLU A 194 9.18 3.29 -17.92
C GLU A 194 10.67 3.03 -18.04
N TYR A 195 11.03 1.85 -18.53
CA TYR A 195 12.42 1.54 -18.85
C TYR A 195 12.51 0.57 -20.01
N MET A 196 13.70 0.51 -20.63
CA MET A 196 14.02 -0.42 -21.71
C MET A 196 14.91 -1.54 -21.18
N SER A 197 14.61 -2.78 -21.54
CA SER A 197 15.46 -3.93 -21.25
C SER A 197 15.32 -4.98 -22.35
N GLY A 198 16.46 -5.48 -22.86
CA GLY A 198 16.47 -6.50 -23.91
C GLY A 198 15.67 -6.15 -25.16
N GLY A 199 15.60 -4.86 -25.52
CA GLY A 199 14.78 -4.36 -26.63
C GLY A 199 13.29 -4.17 -26.32
N ALA A 200 12.80 -4.63 -25.17
CA ALA A 200 11.42 -4.46 -24.75
C ALA A 200 11.23 -3.17 -23.92
N ARG A 201 10.11 -2.49 -24.14
CA ARG A 201 9.64 -1.37 -23.32
C ARG A 201 8.78 -1.90 -22.17
N ILE A 202 9.05 -1.48 -20.96
CA ILE A 202 8.44 -2.01 -19.74
C ILE A 202 7.89 -0.85 -18.91
N ILE A 203 6.66 -0.99 -18.46
CA ILE A 203 6.02 -0.09 -17.50
C ILE A 203 6.30 -0.66 -16.11
N ARG A 204 6.96 0.09 -15.23
CA ARG A 204 7.17 -0.25 -13.84
C ARG A 204 6.09 0.40 -12.99
N LEU A 205 5.35 -0.41 -12.22
CA LEU A 205 4.47 0.06 -11.16
C LEU A 205 5.09 -0.35 -9.82
N SER A 206 5.58 0.63 -9.06
CA SER A 206 6.08 0.41 -7.70
C SER A 206 5.00 0.65 -6.63
N GLY A 207 3.86 1.23 -7.02
CA GLY A 207 2.70 1.43 -6.15
C GLY A 207 1.52 2.01 -6.91
N PHE A 208 0.34 1.97 -6.28
CA PHE A 208 -0.88 2.57 -6.80
C PHE A 208 -1.20 3.84 -6.02
N THR A 209 -1.24 4.98 -6.70
CA THR A 209 -1.58 6.30 -6.17
C THR A 209 -2.68 6.92 -7.01
N SER A 210 -3.30 8.00 -6.54
CA SER A 210 -4.33 8.73 -7.29
C SER A 210 -3.89 9.18 -8.69
N THR A 211 -2.58 9.30 -8.93
CA THR A 211 -2.03 9.69 -10.25
C THR A 211 -1.71 8.50 -11.15
N THR A 212 -1.68 7.28 -10.62
CA THR A 212 -1.32 6.06 -11.39
C THR A 212 -2.25 5.80 -12.57
N PRO A 213 -3.59 5.87 -12.46
CA PRO A 213 -4.48 5.60 -13.58
C PRO A 213 -4.22 6.53 -14.77
N GLY A 214 -4.16 7.85 -14.52
CA GLY A 214 -3.90 8.85 -15.56
C GLY A 214 -2.51 8.72 -16.18
N GLY A 215 -1.50 8.37 -15.37
CA GLY A 215 -0.15 8.13 -15.87
C GLY A 215 -0.06 6.91 -16.77
N VAL A 216 -0.68 5.80 -16.38
CA VAL A 216 -0.73 4.58 -17.21
C VAL A 216 -1.51 4.84 -18.50
N GLU A 217 -2.65 5.54 -18.43
CA GLU A 217 -3.43 5.91 -19.60
C GLU A 217 -2.62 6.76 -20.59
N ALA A 218 -1.87 7.75 -20.11
CA ALA A 218 -1.02 8.60 -20.94
C ALA A 218 0.09 7.78 -21.64
N ILE A 219 0.69 6.81 -20.93
CA ILE A 219 1.68 5.89 -21.53
C ILE A 219 1.05 5.03 -22.60
N LEU A 220 -0.11 4.42 -22.32
CA LEU A 220 -0.81 3.53 -23.25
C LEU A 220 -1.33 4.25 -24.49
N ALA A 221 -1.68 5.53 -24.39
CA ALA A 221 -2.13 6.36 -25.53
C ALA A 221 -1.06 6.47 -26.63
N HIS A 222 0.21 6.37 -26.27
CA HIS A 222 1.36 6.45 -27.19
C HIS A 222 2.10 5.11 -27.31
N TRP A 223 1.50 3.99 -26.84
CA TRP A 223 2.12 2.68 -26.92
C TRP A 223 2.08 2.15 -28.34
N PRO A 224 3.21 1.67 -28.87
CA PRO A 224 3.24 1.05 -30.21
C PRO A 224 2.29 -0.16 -30.27
N ARG A 225 1.41 -0.20 -31.25
CA ARG A 225 0.34 -1.21 -31.35
C ARG A 225 0.86 -2.62 -31.56
N GLU A 226 2.04 -2.74 -32.14
CA GLU A 226 2.73 -4.01 -32.45
C GLU A 226 3.50 -4.59 -31.26
N LEU A 227 3.77 -3.78 -30.23
CA LEU A 227 4.53 -4.22 -29.07
C LEU A 227 3.60 -4.75 -27.97
N PRO A 228 3.98 -5.86 -27.31
CA PRO A 228 3.28 -6.29 -26.10
C PRO A 228 3.44 -5.25 -24.98
N VAL A 229 2.42 -5.11 -24.15
CA VAL A 229 2.51 -4.31 -22.93
C VAL A 229 3.05 -5.18 -21.81
N ILE A 230 4.18 -4.80 -21.24
CA ILE A 230 4.79 -5.46 -20.10
C ILE A 230 4.66 -4.53 -18.90
N ILE A 231 4.02 -4.99 -17.83
CA ILE A 231 3.89 -4.27 -16.57
C ILE A 231 4.65 -5.01 -15.49
N ASP A 232 5.70 -4.39 -14.98
CA ASP A 232 6.54 -4.93 -13.91
C ASP A 232 5.99 -4.50 -12.54
N LEU A 233 5.42 -5.46 -11.81
CA LEU A 233 4.86 -5.32 -10.47
C LEU A 233 5.74 -6.00 -9.41
N ARG A 234 6.94 -6.46 -9.74
CA ARG A 234 7.84 -7.11 -8.78
C ARG A 234 8.20 -6.14 -7.66
N GLY A 235 8.05 -6.55 -6.41
CA GLY A 235 8.26 -5.70 -5.25
C GLY A 235 7.23 -4.57 -5.10
N CYS A 236 6.09 -4.61 -5.81
CA CYS A 236 5.02 -3.64 -5.65
C CYS A 236 4.11 -4.05 -4.48
N GLY A 237 4.21 -3.36 -3.36
CA GLY A 237 3.42 -3.63 -2.14
C GLY A 237 1.93 -3.23 -2.22
N GLY A 238 1.50 -2.66 -3.35
CA GLY A 238 0.12 -2.27 -3.56
C GLY A 238 -0.09 -0.75 -3.53
N GLY A 239 -0.90 -0.24 -2.61
CA GLY A 239 -1.24 1.17 -2.50
C GLY A 239 -2.75 1.41 -2.44
N ASP A 240 -3.22 2.48 -3.06
CA ASP A 240 -4.62 2.88 -3.04
C ASP A 240 -5.51 1.88 -3.80
N PHE A 241 -6.55 1.39 -3.13
CA PHE A 241 -7.49 0.41 -3.67
C PHE A 241 -8.23 0.95 -4.90
N TYR A 242 -8.72 2.18 -4.82
CA TYR A 242 -9.51 2.76 -5.91
C TYR A 242 -8.63 3.12 -7.11
N ALA A 243 -7.40 3.58 -6.87
CA ALA A 243 -6.44 3.79 -7.94
C ALA A 243 -6.10 2.49 -8.68
N ALA A 244 -6.01 1.36 -7.98
CA ALA A 244 -5.83 0.06 -8.63
C ALA A 244 -7.05 -0.33 -9.46
N VAL A 245 -8.27 -0.19 -8.90
CA VAL A 245 -9.54 -0.45 -9.63
C VAL A 245 -9.62 0.42 -10.89
N ASP A 246 -9.33 1.71 -10.79
CA ASP A 246 -9.34 2.62 -11.94
C ASP A 246 -8.27 2.27 -12.99
N THR A 247 -7.10 1.82 -12.54
CA THR A 247 -6.03 1.35 -13.44
C THR A 247 -6.44 0.05 -14.16
N VAL A 248 -7.11 -0.89 -13.46
CA VAL A 248 -7.67 -2.10 -14.08
C VAL A 248 -8.67 -1.74 -15.18
N MET A 249 -9.52 -0.74 -14.96
CA MET A 249 -10.53 -0.29 -15.96
C MET A 249 -9.91 0.15 -17.29
N LEU A 250 -8.64 0.54 -17.32
CA LEU A 250 -7.93 0.86 -18.56
C LEU A 250 -7.78 -0.35 -19.49
N PHE A 251 -7.86 -1.55 -18.97
CA PHE A 251 -7.59 -2.80 -19.69
C PHE A 251 -8.85 -3.66 -19.93
N LEU A 252 -9.96 -3.35 -19.27
CA LEU A 252 -11.19 -4.13 -19.31
C LEU A 252 -12.29 -3.42 -20.08
N ASN A 253 -13.26 -4.18 -20.58
CA ASN A 253 -14.49 -3.61 -21.14
C ASN A 253 -15.50 -3.32 -20.00
N LYS A 254 -16.42 -2.40 -20.27
CA LYS A 254 -17.51 -2.11 -19.35
C LYS A 254 -18.27 -3.38 -18.95
N GLY A 255 -18.55 -3.52 -17.65
CA GLY A 255 -19.27 -4.64 -17.07
C GLY A 255 -18.41 -5.83 -16.68
N GLN A 256 -17.13 -5.90 -17.11
CA GLN A 256 -16.25 -6.98 -16.68
C GLN A 256 -15.93 -6.87 -15.18
N PRO A 257 -15.91 -8.02 -14.45
CA PRO A 257 -15.64 -8.03 -13.01
C PRO A 257 -14.18 -7.70 -12.73
N ILE A 258 -13.94 -6.96 -11.62
CA ILE A 258 -12.60 -6.56 -11.19
C ILE A 258 -12.21 -7.32 -9.93
N VAL A 259 -13.01 -7.19 -8.87
CA VAL A 259 -12.71 -7.76 -7.56
C VAL A 259 -14.00 -7.83 -6.76
N THR A 260 -14.11 -8.79 -5.85
CA THR A 260 -15.15 -8.81 -4.82
C THR A 260 -14.50 -8.54 -3.46
N VAL A 261 -15.04 -7.56 -2.73
CA VAL A 261 -14.65 -7.27 -1.34
C VAL A 261 -15.70 -7.89 -0.43
N THR A 262 -15.31 -8.86 0.39
CA THR A 262 -16.19 -9.47 1.38
C THR A 262 -15.92 -8.88 2.74
N GLY A 263 -16.82 -8.07 3.24
CA GLY A 263 -16.79 -7.45 4.56
C GLY A 263 -17.84 -8.03 5.50
N ARG A 264 -18.06 -7.34 6.62
CA ARG A 264 -19.03 -7.72 7.64
C ARG A 264 -20.47 -7.74 7.12
N ASP A 265 -20.80 -6.82 6.21
CA ASP A 265 -22.16 -6.64 5.65
C ASP A 265 -22.39 -7.43 4.36
N GLY A 266 -21.48 -8.33 4.02
CA GLY A 266 -21.56 -9.19 2.85
C GLY A 266 -20.52 -8.89 1.77
N ALA A 267 -20.75 -9.42 0.58
CA ALA A 267 -19.86 -9.32 -0.56
C ALA A 267 -20.26 -8.12 -1.44
N GLN A 268 -19.29 -7.25 -1.73
CA GLN A 268 -19.43 -6.11 -2.63
C GLN A 268 -18.60 -6.36 -3.90
N PRO A 269 -19.22 -6.61 -5.06
CA PRO A 269 -18.52 -6.75 -6.32
C PRO A 269 -18.20 -5.37 -6.91
N TYR A 270 -17.00 -5.27 -7.52
CA TYR A 270 -16.56 -4.15 -8.32
C TYR A 270 -16.43 -4.59 -9.77
N THR A 271 -16.97 -3.79 -10.68
CA THR A 271 -16.95 -4.05 -12.12
C THR A 271 -16.46 -2.82 -12.87
N SER A 272 -15.93 -3.00 -14.06
CA SER A 272 -15.54 -1.88 -14.90
C SER A 272 -16.76 -1.05 -15.30
N THR A 273 -16.73 0.24 -15.05
CA THR A 273 -17.80 1.19 -15.37
C THR A 273 -17.68 1.79 -16.76
N ARG A 274 -16.54 1.58 -17.41
CA ARG A 274 -16.19 2.12 -18.75
C ARG A 274 -15.45 1.08 -19.58
N ASP A 275 -15.37 1.32 -20.88
CA ASP A 275 -14.47 0.61 -21.75
C ASP A 275 -13.06 1.17 -21.58
N GLY A 276 -12.09 0.29 -21.49
CA GLY A 276 -10.68 0.64 -21.39
C GLY A 276 -10.05 1.00 -22.75
N VAL A 277 -8.76 1.23 -22.71
CA VAL A 277 -7.97 1.43 -23.93
C VAL A 277 -7.99 0.13 -24.73
N ARG A 278 -8.43 0.22 -25.98
CA ARG A 278 -8.46 -0.96 -26.87
C ARG A 278 -7.05 -1.34 -27.29
N LEU A 279 -6.43 -2.21 -26.51
CA LEU A 279 -5.14 -2.78 -26.83
C LEU A 279 -5.37 -4.10 -27.59
N ALA A 280 -4.98 -4.14 -28.87
CA ALA A 280 -5.00 -5.37 -29.67
C ALA A 280 -3.85 -6.32 -29.29
N THR A 281 -2.91 -5.85 -28.47
CA THR A 281 -1.69 -6.56 -28.11
C THR A 281 -1.80 -7.34 -26.80
N SER A 282 -0.91 -8.33 -26.63
CA SER A 282 -0.77 -9.09 -25.40
C SER A 282 -0.31 -8.20 -24.24
N VAL A 283 -0.82 -8.48 -23.03
CA VAL A 283 -0.38 -7.85 -21.80
C VAL A 283 0.27 -8.90 -20.91
N PHE A 284 1.45 -8.60 -20.40
CA PHE A 284 2.19 -9.45 -19.48
C PHE A 284 2.38 -8.70 -18.15
N LEU A 285 2.14 -9.39 -17.05
CA LEU A 285 2.29 -8.87 -15.69
C LEU A 285 3.42 -9.63 -15.00
N TRP A 286 4.46 -8.93 -14.60
CA TRP A 286 5.53 -9.54 -13.83
C TRP A 286 5.27 -9.39 -12.35
N GLN A 287 5.32 -10.49 -11.61
CA GLN A 287 5.08 -10.54 -10.18
C GLN A 287 6.16 -11.32 -9.46
N ASP A 288 6.31 -11.08 -8.18
CA ASP A 288 7.16 -11.84 -7.27
C ASP A 288 6.48 -12.03 -5.91
N GLU A 289 7.19 -12.64 -4.95
CA GLU A 289 6.72 -12.87 -3.58
C GLU A 289 6.48 -11.61 -2.76
N HIS A 290 6.88 -10.45 -3.26
CA HIS A 290 6.69 -9.13 -2.64
C HIS A 290 5.59 -8.32 -3.31
N THR A 291 5.03 -8.84 -4.39
CA THR A 291 3.86 -8.24 -5.05
C THR A 291 2.63 -8.44 -4.16
N ALA A 292 2.01 -7.36 -3.67
CA ALA A 292 1.02 -7.43 -2.59
C ALA A 292 -0.21 -6.52 -2.80
N SER A 293 -1.33 -6.85 -2.12
CA SER A 293 -2.49 -5.97 -1.93
C SER A 293 -3.11 -5.47 -3.24
N ALA A 294 -3.15 -4.15 -3.49
CA ALA A 294 -3.69 -3.55 -4.71
C ALA A 294 -3.02 -4.07 -5.99
N ALA A 295 -1.74 -4.50 -5.92
CA ALA A 295 -1.07 -5.15 -7.04
C ALA A 295 -1.62 -6.56 -7.30
N GLU A 296 -2.00 -7.30 -6.26
CA GLU A 296 -2.64 -8.60 -6.40
C GLU A 296 -4.07 -8.45 -6.97
N LEU A 297 -4.81 -7.42 -6.54
CA LEU A 297 -6.09 -7.06 -7.14
C LEU A 297 -5.92 -6.84 -8.66
N PHE A 298 -4.94 -6.02 -9.05
CA PHE A 298 -4.66 -5.71 -10.44
C PHE A 298 -4.33 -6.96 -11.27
N ILE A 299 -3.48 -7.84 -10.74
CA ILE A 299 -3.12 -9.11 -11.39
C ILE A 299 -4.35 -10.02 -11.52
N GLY A 300 -5.05 -10.27 -10.41
CA GLY A 300 -6.22 -11.17 -10.39
C GLY A 300 -7.32 -10.70 -11.33
N ALA A 301 -7.60 -9.40 -11.36
CA ALA A 301 -8.58 -8.82 -12.27
C ALA A 301 -8.22 -9.08 -13.74
N LEU A 302 -6.99 -8.82 -14.13
CA LEU A 302 -6.60 -8.95 -15.55
C LEU A 302 -6.38 -10.38 -15.99
N THR A 303 -5.88 -11.25 -15.12
CA THR A 303 -5.68 -12.68 -15.44
C THR A 303 -7.01 -13.43 -15.52
N ASP A 304 -7.94 -13.21 -14.60
CA ASP A 304 -9.23 -13.88 -14.60
C ASP A 304 -10.13 -13.45 -15.75
N ASN A 305 -9.97 -12.22 -16.24
CA ASN A 305 -10.63 -11.76 -17.47
C ASN A 305 -9.88 -12.16 -18.74
N ALA A 306 -8.88 -13.02 -18.67
CA ALA A 306 -8.03 -13.45 -19.80
C ALA A 306 -7.40 -12.25 -20.57
N ARG A 307 -7.26 -11.10 -19.90
CA ARG A 307 -6.72 -9.88 -20.50
C ARG A 307 -5.20 -9.83 -20.45
N ALA A 308 -4.60 -10.47 -19.45
CA ALA A 308 -3.16 -10.50 -19.26
C ALA A 308 -2.68 -11.90 -18.86
N THR A 309 -1.39 -12.15 -19.10
CA THR A 309 -0.69 -13.33 -18.60
C THR A 309 0.27 -12.93 -17.48
N SER A 310 0.14 -13.54 -16.32
CA SER A 310 1.04 -13.30 -15.19
C SER A 310 2.28 -14.22 -15.27
N ILE A 311 3.44 -13.63 -14.97
CA ILE A 311 4.75 -14.29 -15.05
C ILE A 311 5.50 -14.01 -13.76
N GLY A 312 6.06 -15.04 -13.14
CA GLY A 312 6.86 -14.80 -11.94
C GLY A 312 6.74 -15.85 -10.88
N ARG A 313 6.53 -15.41 -9.65
CA ARG A 313 6.36 -16.24 -8.46
C ARG A 313 5.03 -15.92 -7.80
N THR A 314 4.56 -16.82 -6.92
CA THR A 314 3.36 -16.57 -6.11
C THR A 314 3.52 -15.28 -5.32
N SER A 315 2.51 -14.42 -5.37
CA SER A 315 2.49 -13.11 -4.72
C SER A 315 2.35 -13.22 -3.19
N ALA A 316 2.45 -12.12 -2.48
CA ALA A 316 2.54 -12.07 -1.02
C ALA A 316 1.29 -12.59 -0.29
N GLY A 317 0.11 -12.52 -0.89
CA GLY A 317 -1.14 -12.94 -0.25
C GLY A 317 -1.68 -11.92 0.76
N LYS A 318 -1.48 -10.63 0.52
CA LYS A 318 -2.09 -9.55 1.31
C LYS A 318 -3.43 -9.17 0.68
N GLY A 319 -4.42 -10.03 0.80
CA GLY A 319 -5.76 -9.84 0.22
C GLY A 319 -6.75 -9.19 1.18
N SER A 320 -6.30 -8.29 2.06
CA SER A 320 -7.15 -7.58 3.01
C SER A 320 -7.17 -6.07 2.70
N ARG A 321 -8.36 -5.47 2.84
CA ARG A 321 -8.57 -4.02 2.74
C ARG A 321 -8.65 -3.43 4.13
N GLN A 322 -7.90 -2.34 4.38
CA GLN A 322 -7.98 -1.58 5.61
C GLN A 322 -8.68 -0.26 5.38
N ASP A 323 -9.57 0.11 6.30
CA ASP A 323 -10.14 1.44 6.40
C ASP A 323 -9.54 2.17 7.60
N ILE A 324 -9.38 3.50 7.46
CA ILE A 324 -8.90 4.37 8.53
C ILE A 324 -10.10 5.11 9.08
N LEU A 325 -10.34 4.93 10.38
CA LEU A 325 -11.50 5.45 11.07
C LEU A 325 -11.04 6.50 12.11
N PRO A 326 -11.16 7.81 11.81
CA PRO A 326 -10.83 8.85 12.75
C PRO A 326 -11.69 8.80 14.01
N LEU A 327 -11.09 9.10 15.16
CA LEU A 327 -11.74 9.19 16.45
C LEU A 327 -11.84 10.65 16.91
N SER A 328 -12.79 10.94 17.79
CA SER A 328 -13.11 12.30 18.24
C SER A 328 -11.97 13.03 18.96
N ASN A 329 -11.00 12.28 19.49
CA ASN A 329 -9.81 12.83 20.18
C ASN A 329 -8.60 13.07 19.26
N GLY A 330 -8.79 12.95 17.94
CA GLY A 330 -7.72 13.08 16.93
C GLY A 330 -6.89 11.82 16.70
N ALA A 331 -7.16 10.73 17.41
CA ALA A 331 -6.62 9.40 17.13
C ALA A 331 -7.33 8.74 15.95
N ALA A 332 -6.88 7.57 15.49
CA ALA A 332 -7.59 6.79 14.48
C ALA A 332 -7.43 5.28 14.72
N LEU A 333 -8.40 4.51 14.21
CA LEU A 333 -8.28 3.07 14.06
C LEU A 333 -7.93 2.75 12.61
N ILE A 334 -7.03 1.82 12.42
CA ILE A 334 -6.86 1.09 11.16
C ILE A 334 -7.52 -0.26 11.36
N LEU A 335 -8.53 -0.58 10.57
CA LEU A 335 -9.24 -1.85 10.68
C LEU A 335 -9.29 -2.57 9.34
N THR A 336 -9.04 -3.87 9.37
CA THR A 336 -9.37 -4.74 8.24
C THR A 336 -10.88 -4.83 8.13
N THR A 337 -11.43 -4.26 7.05
CA THR A 337 -12.87 -4.16 6.81
C THR A 337 -13.36 -5.07 5.70
N GLY A 338 -12.46 -5.68 4.95
CA GLY A 338 -12.82 -6.61 3.90
C GLY A 338 -11.67 -7.48 3.40
N TYR A 339 -12.04 -8.60 2.82
CA TYR A 339 -11.13 -9.51 2.14
C TYR A 339 -11.39 -9.51 0.64
N LEU A 340 -10.30 -9.52 -0.14
CA LEU A 340 -10.35 -9.47 -1.59
C LEU A 340 -10.42 -10.87 -2.18
N SER A 341 -11.34 -11.06 -3.13
CA SER A 341 -11.38 -12.22 -4.00
C SER A 341 -11.35 -11.80 -5.46
N THR A 342 -10.62 -12.55 -6.28
CA THR A 342 -10.54 -12.31 -7.72
C THR A 342 -11.91 -12.50 -8.40
N PRO A 343 -12.10 -12.12 -9.67
CA PRO A 343 -13.32 -12.37 -10.43
C PRO A 343 -13.79 -13.83 -10.39
N HIS A 344 -12.88 -14.80 -10.40
CA HIS A 344 -13.19 -16.22 -10.29
C HIS A 344 -13.41 -16.71 -8.84
N GLY A 345 -13.42 -15.79 -7.86
CA GLY A 345 -13.70 -16.11 -6.46
C GLY A 345 -12.50 -16.64 -5.67
N VAL A 346 -11.29 -16.57 -6.22
CA VAL A 346 -10.08 -16.96 -5.49
C VAL A 346 -9.79 -15.94 -4.41
N ARG A 347 -9.78 -16.37 -3.15
CA ARG A 347 -9.40 -15.52 -2.01
C ARG A 347 -7.90 -15.24 -2.06
N ILE A 348 -7.53 -13.97 -2.13
CA ILE A 348 -6.14 -13.53 -2.19
C ILE A 348 -5.49 -13.65 -0.80
N ASP A 349 -6.22 -13.25 0.25
CA ASP A 349 -5.68 -13.19 1.61
C ASP A 349 -5.17 -14.55 2.08
N GLY A 350 -3.89 -14.60 2.37
CA GLY A 350 -3.17 -15.76 2.88
C GLY A 350 -2.69 -16.76 1.87
N HIS A 351 -3.05 -16.60 0.62
CA HIS A 351 -2.71 -17.56 -0.42
C HIS A 351 -1.81 -16.94 -1.49
N GLY A 352 -2.01 -15.64 -1.79
CA GLY A 352 -1.43 -15.00 -2.95
C GLY A 352 -1.98 -15.53 -4.26
N LEU A 353 -1.44 -15.04 -5.35
CA LEU A 353 -1.79 -15.44 -6.70
C LEU A 353 -0.61 -16.17 -7.34
N ALA A 354 -0.82 -17.43 -7.70
CA ALA A 354 0.17 -18.18 -8.46
C ALA A 354 0.28 -17.61 -9.88
N PRO A 355 1.49 -17.44 -10.43
CA PRO A 355 1.66 -16.95 -11.79
C PRO A 355 1.25 -18.04 -12.81
N GLN A 356 0.73 -17.61 -13.96
CA GLN A 356 0.42 -18.51 -15.07
C GLN A 356 1.69 -19.08 -15.74
N ARG A 357 2.79 -18.29 -15.68
CA ARG A 357 4.12 -18.74 -16.16
C ARG A 357 5.13 -18.58 -15.02
N PRO A 358 5.47 -19.65 -14.31
CA PRO A 358 6.39 -19.57 -13.17
C PRO A 358 7.83 -19.32 -13.63
N VAL A 359 8.59 -18.57 -12.79
CA VAL A 359 10.04 -18.40 -12.93
C VAL A 359 10.75 -18.84 -11.66
N VAL A 360 12.04 -19.15 -11.76
CA VAL A 360 12.86 -19.56 -10.61
C VAL A 360 13.09 -18.38 -9.65
N ALA A 361 13.32 -18.70 -8.37
CA ALA A 361 13.66 -17.70 -7.36
C ALA A 361 14.91 -16.90 -7.74
N GLY A 362 14.89 -15.58 -7.51
CA GLY A 362 16.01 -14.69 -7.81
C GLY A 362 16.21 -14.45 -9.32
N ALA A 363 15.25 -14.83 -10.18
CA ALA A 363 15.32 -14.58 -11.61
C ALA A 363 15.43 -13.09 -11.92
N GLY A 364 16.43 -12.73 -12.70
CA GLY A 364 16.59 -11.37 -13.22
C GLY A 364 15.63 -11.04 -14.37
N THR A 365 15.57 -9.78 -14.76
CA THR A 365 14.70 -9.25 -15.82
C THR A 365 14.79 -10.03 -17.13
N ALA A 366 15.97 -10.52 -17.51
CA ALA A 366 16.16 -11.31 -18.74
C ALA A 366 15.33 -12.62 -18.76
N VAL A 367 15.19 -13.30 -17.61
CA VAL A 367 14.38 -14.52 -17.50
C VAL A 367 12.90 -14.21 -17.67
N TYR A 368 12.43 -13.10 -17.08
CA TYR A 368 11.06 -12.62 -17.22
C TYR A 368 10.76 -12.24 -18.69
N LEU A 369 11.69 -11.56 -19.36
CA LEU A 369 11.56 -11.25 -20.79
C LEU A 369 11.46 -12.51 -21.63
N GLN A 370 12.33 -13.49 -21.41
CA GLN A 370 12.26 -14.78 -22.10
C GLN A 370 10.92 -15.47 -21.90
N ALA A 371 10.38 -15.43 -20.67
CA ALA A 371 9.08 -16.02 -20.33
C ALA A 371 7.90 -15.28 -20.97
N THR A 372 8.03 -14.01 -21.37
CA THR A 372 6.99 -13.32 -22.16
C THR A 372 6.88 -13.88 -23.57
N GLY A 373 7.95 -14.48 -24.11
CA GLY A 373 8.03 -14.84 -25.52
C GLY A 373 8.12 -13.61 -26.44
N ALA A 374 8.26 -12.42 -25.90
CA ALA A 374 8.48 -11.21 -26.68
C ALA A 374 9.88 -11.31 -27.32
N LYS A 375 9.92 -11.36 -28.63
CA LYS A 375 11.15 -11.14 -29.38
C LYS A 375 11.43 -9.64 -29.36
N GLY A 376 12.62 -9.27 -28.89
CA GLY A 376 13.12 -7.90 -28.99
C GLY A 376 13.33 -7.47 -30.41
#